data_8fb129a4e164cf6e40f0ae0f79f45245
#
_entry.id   8fb129a4e164cf6e40f0ae0f79f45245
#
_cell.length_a   1.000
_cell.length_b   1.000
_cell.length_c   1.000
_cell.angle_alpha   90.00
_cell.angle_beta   90.00
_cell.angle_gamma   90.00
#
_symmetry.space_group_name_H-M   'P 1'
#
loop_
_entity.id
_entity.type
_entity.pdbx_description
1 polymer ?
#
loop_
_entity_poly.entity_id
_entity_poly.type
_entity_poly.pdbx_seq_one_letter_code
_entity_poly.pdbx_strand_id
1 'polypeptide(L)'
;SDVCSSDLMAEGDWEVWKILTERLGQKLQLVGDDLFVTNTKILKEGIEKGIANSILIKINQIGTLTETFAAIEMAKRAGYTAVVSHRSGETEDSTIADIAVGTNAGQIKTGSLSRSDRMAKYNQLLRIEEDLGDVAAYAGRGAFYNLR
;
A
#
# COMPACT_ATOMS: atom_id res chain seq x y z
N SER A 1 7.43 -9.32 -13.38
CA SER A 1 6.79 -8.26 -12.58
C SER A 1 7.59 -8.06 -11.30
N ASP A 2 7.89 -6.80 -10.99
CA ASP A 2 8.75 -6.43 -9.86
C ASP A 2 7.97 -6.31 -8.54
N VAL A 3 6.71 -6.73 -8.53
CA VAL A 3 5.82 -6.65 -7.36
C VAL A 3 5.34 -8.05 -7.00
N CYS A 4 5.68 -8.49 -5.81
CA CYS A 4 5.16 -9.71 -5.21
C CYS A 4 4.20 -9.33 -4.09
N SER A 5 2.93 -9.67 -4.23
CA SER A 5 1.95 -9.59 -3.15
C SER A 5 2.02 -10.84 -2.28
N SER A 6 1.88 -10.68 -1.01
CA SER A 6 2.42 -11.51 0.04
C SER A 6 1.54 -12.62 0.60
N ASP A 7 0.57 -13.10 -0.12
CA ASP A 7 -0.27 -14.22 0.39
C ASP A 7 0.44 -15.59 0.27
N LEU A 8 1.76 -15.59 0.07
CA LEU A 8 2.56 -16.79 -0.11
C LEU A 8 3.02 -17.43 1.21
N MET A 9 2.92 -16.70 2.33
CA MET A 9 3.43 -17.14 3.63
C MET A 9 2.34 -17.00 4.70
N ALA A 10 2.36 -17.88 5.70
CA ALA A 10 1.47 -17.75 6.84
C ALA A 10 1.74 -16.44 7.61
N GLU A 11 0.69 -15.79 8.07
CA GLU A 11 0.75 -14.51 8.77
C GLU A 11 1.65 -14.53 10.01
N GLY A 12 1.70 -15.67 10.70
CA GLY A 12 2.50 -15.86 11.91
C GLY A 12 3.95 -16.32 11.68
N ASP A 13 4.34 -16.62 10.44
CA ASP A 13 5.67 -17.15 10.14
C ASP A 13 6.68 -16.01 9.83
N TRP A 14 7.01 -15.26 10.86
CA TRP A 14 7.90 -14.11 10.75
C TRP A 14 9.34 -14.49 10.42
N GLU A 15 9.78 -15.69 10.74
CA GLU A 15 11.13 -16.17 10.39
C GLU A 15 11.25 -16.39 8.88
N VAL A 16 10.26 -17.01 8.27
CA VAL A 16 10.24 -17.23 6.82
C VAL A 16 10.11 -15.89 6.09
N TRP A 17 9.27 -14.98 6.59
CA TRP A 17 9.16 -13.60 6.07
C TRP A 17 10.50 -12.86 6.11
N LYS A 18 11.26 -13.02 7.17
CA LYS A 18 12.59 -12.42 7.31
C LYS A 18 13.56 -12.97 6.25
N ILE A 19 13.63 -14.28 6.10
CA ILE A 19 14.47 -14.93 5.09
C ILE A 19 14.08 -14.45 3.67
N LEU A 20 12.78 -14.36 3.38
CA LEU A 20 12.28 -13.88 2.10
C LEU A 20 12.73 -12.44 1.85
N THR A 21 12.60 -11.58 2.85
CA THR A 21 12.98 -10.17 2.76
C THR A 21 14.49 -10.00 2.55
N GLU A 22 15.30 -10.75 3.27
CA GLU A 22 16.76 -10.72 3.12
C GLU A 22 17.21 -11.14 1.71
N ARG A 23 16.52 -12.12 1.11
CA ARG A 23 16.88 -12.65 -0.23
C ARG A 23 16.36 -11.82 -1.39
N LEU A 24 15.16 -11.28 -1.27
CA LEU A 24 14.43 -10.68 -2.39
C LEU A 24 14.06 -9.20 -2.18
N GLY A 25 14.12 -8.68 -0.96
CA GLY A 25 13.62 -7.35 -0.62
C GLY A 25 14.31 -6.18 -1.33
N GLN A 26 15.50 -6.38 -1.89
CA GLN A 26 16.15 -5.36 -2.72
C GLN A 26 15.68 -5.36 -4.18
N LYS A 27 15.13 -6.48 -4.63
CA LYS A 27 14.72 -6.68 -6.04
C LYS A 27 13.21 -6.65 -6.23
N LEU A 28 12.46 -7.02 -5.19
CA LEU A 28 11.01 -7.18 -5.23
C LEU A 28 10.35 -6.38 -4.11
N GLN A 29 9.20 -5.79 -4.42
CA GLN A 29 8.32 -5.23 -3.39
C GLN A 29 7.56 -6.36 -2.70
N LEU A 30 7.82 -6.54 -1.41
CA LEU A 30 7.20 -7.54 -0.54
C LEU A 30 6.16 -6.84 0.32
N VAL A 31 4.89 -7.01 -0.03
CA VAL A 31 3.77 -6.29 0.59
C VAL A 31 3.17 -7.10 1.73
N GLY A 32 3.24 -6.58 2.95
CA GLY A 32 2.55 -7.16 4.11
C GLY A 32 1.08 -6.73 4.13
N ASP A 33 0.15 -7.65 3.86
CA ASP A 33 -1.29 -7.47 3.97
C ASP A 33 -1.77 -7.91 5.36
N ASP A 34 -2.19 -9.14 5.51
CA ASP A 34 -2.66 -9.69 6.79
C ASP A 34 -1.53 -9.82 7.82
N LEU A 35 -0.28 -9.75 7.36
CA LEU A 35 0.89 -9.65 8.22
C LEU A 35 0.87 -8.42 9.13
N PHE A 36 0.44 -7.26 8.62
CA PHE A 36 0.44 -5.99 9.35
C PHE A 36 -0.94 -5.47 9.72
N VAL A 37 -2.00 -5.93 9.03
CA VAL A 37 -3.41 -5.52 9.20
C VAL A 37 -3.60 -4.00 9.38
N THR A 38 -2.80 -3.18 8.68
CA THR A 38 -2.77 -1.72 8.82
C THR A 38 -2.54 -1.23 10.26
N ASN A 39 -1.97 -2.06 11.12
CA ASN A 39 -1.77 -1.79 12.54
C ASN A 39 -0.36 -1.26 12.80
N THR A 40 -0.26 -0.05 13.40
CA THR A 40 1.02 0.63 13.64
C THR A 40 1.95 -0.12 14.60
N LYS A 41 1.42 -0.85 15.59
CA LYS A 41 2.24 -1.62 16.54
C LYS A 41 2.87 -2.82 15.87
N ILE A 42 2.09 -3.56 15.07
CA ILE A 42 2.57 -4.72 14.33
C ILE A 42 3.54 -4.28 13.23
N LEU A 43 3.22 -3.18 12.52
CA LEU A 43 4.12 -2.60 11.52
C LEU A 43 5.47 -2.20 12.14
N LYS A 44 5.45 -1.54 13.29
CA LYS A 44 6.68 -1.16 14.00
C LYS A 44 7.55 -2.38 14.32
N GLU A 45 6.96 -3.43 14.84
CA GLU A 45 7.67 -4.69 15.12
C GLU A 45 8.25 -5.30 13.84
N GLY A 46 7.49 -5.30 12.75
CA GLY A 46 7.96 -5.77 11.43
C GLY A 46 9.15 -4.97 10.91
N ILE A 47 9.11 -3.65 11.04
CA ILE A 47 10.21 -2.76 10.67
C ILE A 47 11.47 -3.07 11.48
N GLU A 48 11.35 -3.19 12.81
CA GLU A 48 12.45 -3.49 13.72
C GLU A 48 13.10 -4.86 13.41
N LYS A 49 12.32 -5.82 12.98
CA LYS A 49 12.78 -7.16 12.58
C LYS A 49 13.24 -7.27 11.12
N GLY A 50 13.06 -6.23 10.32
CA GLY A 50 13.40 -6.22 8.89
C GLY A 50 12.55 -7.18 8.05
N ILE A 51 11.24 -7.16 8.28
CA ILE A 51 10.24 -8.04 7.64
C ILE A 51 9.44 -7.25 6.62
N ALA A 52 9.32 -7.78 5.37
CA ALA A 52 8.72 -7.12 4.23
C ALA A 52 9.44 -5.79 3.89
N ASN A 53 8.93 -5.04 2.93
CA ASN A 53 9.40 -3.71 2.57
C ASN A 53 8.29 -2.78 2.08
N SER A 54 7.05 -3.24 2.21
CA SER A 54 5.84 -2.50 1.84
C SER A 54 4.68 -2.92 2.73
N ILE A 55 3.70 -2.05 2.90
CA ILE A 55 2.45 -2.34 3.61
C ILE A 55 1.24 -2.13 2.72
N LEU A 56 0.26 -3.04 2.80
CA LEU A 56 -1.06 -2.83 2.23
C LEU A 56 -1.93 -2.07 3.23
N ILE A 57 -2.49 -0.96 2.80
CA ILE A 57 -3.33 -0.09 3.61
C ILE A 57 -4.79 -0.32 3.26
N LYS A 58 -5.55 -0.86 4.19
CA LYS A 58 -6.99 -1.03 4.10
C LYS A 58 -7.64 -0.15 5.19
N ILE A 59 -8.27 0.94 4.79
CA ILE A 59 -8.74 2.00 5.71
C ILE A 59 -9.71 1.51 6.79
N ASN A 60 -10.42 0.41 6.56
CA ASN A 60 -11.38 -0.15 7.49
C ASN A 60 -10.81 -1.27 8.40
N GLN A 61 -9.54 -1.64 8.27
CA GLN A 61 -8.92 -2.63 9.16
C GLN A 61 -8.60 -2.05 10.54
N ILE A 62 -8.15 -0.79 10.59
CA ILE A 62 -7.79 -0.14 11.85
C ILE A 62 -8.93 0.70 12.42
N GLY A 63 -9.80 1.25 11.57
CA GLY A 63 -11.07 1.86 11.96
C GLY A 63 -11.09 3.39 11.94
N THR A 64 -9.96 4.08 11.95
CA THR A 64 -9.90 5.55 11.84
C THR A 64 -8.92 6.01 10.77
N LEU A 65 -9.20 7.16 10.14
CA LEU A 65 -8.26 7.77 9.20
C LEU A 65 -6.98 8.23 9.88
N THR A 66 -7.06 8.69 11.12
CA THR A 66 -5.89 9.11 11.90
C THR A 66 -4.89 7.97 12.05
N GLU A 67 -5.34 6.78 12.43
CA GLU A 67 -4.49 5.60 12.56
C GLU A 67 -4.01 5.11 11.19
N THR A 68 -4.84 5.20 10.16
CA THR A 68 -4.46 4.89 8.77
C THR A 68 -3.32 5.79 8.30
N PHE A 69 -3.42 7.10 8.50
CA PHE A 69 -2.36 8.05 8.14
C PHE A 69 -1.10 7.82 8.97
N ALA A 70 -1.23 7.50 10.25
CA ALA A 70 -0.08 7.16 11.10
C ALA A 70 0.66 5.91 10.57
N ALA A 71 -0.06 4.89 10.09
CA ALA A 71 0.55 3.70 9.50
C ALA A 71 1.29 4.03 8.19
N ILE A 72 0.69 4.82 7.31
CA ILE A 72 1.32 5.26 6.05
C ILE A 72 2.60 6.06 6.35
N GLU A 73 2.54 7.01 7.26
CA GLU A 73 3.67 7.84 7.62
C GLU A 73 4.80 7.04 8.28
N MET A 74 4.46 6.10 9.16
CA MET A 74 5.43 5.20 9.78
C MET A 74 6.15 4.35 8.73
N ALA A 75 5.42 3.77 7.79
CA ALA A 75 5.98 2.98 6.70
C ALA A 75 6.98 3.82 5.87
N LYS A 76 6.55 4.99 5.42
CA LYS A 76 7.38 5.91 4.60
C LYS A 76 8.66 6.32 5.32
N ARG A 77 8.59 6.68 6.60
CA ARG A 77 9.77 7.05 7.41
C ARG A 77 10.75 5.90 7.59
N ALA A 78 10.27 4.67 7.57
CA ALA A 78 11.10 3.48 7.64
C ALA A 78 11.68 3.04 6.27
N GLY A 79 11.35 3.76 5.19
CA GLY A 79 11.74 3.39 3.83
C GLY A 79 10.87 2.30 3.21
N TYR A 80 9.74 1.96 3.83
CA TYR A 80 8.73 1.08 3.25
C TYR A 80 7.86 1.84 2.27
N THR A 81 7.36 1.17 1.24
CA THR A 81 6.30 1.70 0.40
C THR A 81 4.92 1.40 1.02
N ALA A 82 3.91 2.15 0.62
CA ALA A 82 2.53 1.92 1.03
C ALA A 82 1.65 1.75 -0.21
N VAL A 83 0.79 0.75 -0.20
CA VAL A 83 -0.20 0.49 -1.26
C VAL A 83 -1.58 0.68 -0.67
N VAL A 84 -2.29 1.73 -1.06
CA VAL A 84 -3.68 1.95 -0.61
C VAL A 84 -4.60 1.00 -1.36
N SER A 85 -5.43 0.25 -0.64
CA SER A 85 -6.18 -0.86 -1.20
C SER A 85 -7.68 -0.77 -0.94
N HIS A 86 -8.44 -1.20 -1.95
CA HIS A 86 -9.85 -1.55 -1.81
C HIS A 86 -10.03 -2.84 -0.99
N ARG A 87 -11.29 -3.17 -0.74
CA ARG A 87 -11.73 -4.48 -0.19
C ARG A 87 -12.57 -5.24 -1.22
N SER A 88 -12.78 -6.52 -1.00
CA SER A 88 -13.64 -7.35 -1.86
C SER A 88 -15.10 -6.91 -1.87
N GLY A 89 -15.62 -6.47 -0.70
CA GLY A 89 -16.97 -5.94 -0.52
C GLY A 89 -17.04 -4.42 -0.66
N GLU A 90 -16.57 -3.89 -1.78
CA GLU A 90 -16.54 -2.44 -2.05
C GLU A 90 -17.90 -1.86 -2.44
N THR A 91 -18.00 -0.54 -2.25
CA THR A 91 -19.04 0.34 -2.79
C THR A 91 -18.45 1.26 -3.85
N GLU A 92 -19.24 2.16 -4.42
CA GLU A 92 -18.77 3.20 -5.36
C GLU A 92 -18.09 4.40 -4.65
N ASP A 93 -17.87 4.33 -3.34
CA ASP A 93 -17.07 5.33 -2.61
C ASP A 93 -15.66 5.38 -3.20
N SER A 94 -15.15 6.60 -3.42
CA SER A 94 -13.87 6.85 -4.09
C SER A 94 -12.79 7.40 -3.15
N THR A 95 -13.06 7.51 -1.87
CA THR A 95 -12.19 8.15 -0.87
C THR A 95 -10.76 7.56 -0.85
N ILE A 96 -10.59 6.26 -1.15
CA ILE A 96 -9.25 5.67 -1.19
C ILE A 96 -8.35 6.26 -2.28
N ALA A 97 -8.93 6.79 -3.36
CA ALA A 97 -8.17 7.50 -4.39
C ALA A 97 -7.62 8.82 -3.85
N ASP A 98 -8.46 9.59 -3.13
CA ASP A 98 -8.05 10.85 -2.49
C ASP A 98 -6.96 10.58 -1.43
N ILE A 99 -7.10 9.51 -0.65
CA ILE A 99 -6.10 9.11 0.35
C ILE A 99 -4.77 8.75 -0.33
N ALA A 100 -4.80 7.95 -1.41
CA ALA A 100 -3.59 7.53 -2.10
C ALA A 100 -2.79 8.71 -2.66
N VAL A 101 -3.49 9.69 -3.25
CA VAL A 101 -2.85 10.91 -3.78
C VAL A 101 -2.47 11.86 -2.66
N GLY A 102 -3.39 12.16 -1.75
CA GLY A 102 -3.19 13.14 -0.67
C GLY A 102 -2.08 12.76 0.31
N THR A 103 -1.83 11.46 0.52
CA THR A 103 -0.70 10.97 1.33
C THR A 103 0.56 10.75 0.52
N ASN A 104 0.51 10.94 -0.81
CA ASN A 104 1.60 10.58 -1.72
C ASN A 104 2.08 9.13 -1.50
N ALA A 105 1.14 8.19 -1.35
CA ALA A 105 1.45 6.77 -1.20
C ALA A 105 2.09 6.20 -2.48
N GLY A 106 1.79 6.78 -3.62
CA GLY A 106 2.36 6.43 -4.93
C GLY A 106 1.78 5.17 -5.56
N GLN A 107 1.01 4.39 -4.81
CA GLN A 107 0.46 3.13 -5.28
C GLN A 107 -0.97 2.92 -4.76
N ILE A 108 -1.84 2.40 -5.62
CA ILE A 108 -3.21 2.04 -5.29
C ILE A 108 -3.57 0.68 -5.90
N LYS A 109 -4.29 -0.15 -5.14
CA LYS A 109 -4.85 -1.43 -5.58
C LYS A 109 -6.37 -1.32 -5.52
N THR A 110 -7.03 -1.22 -6.68
CA THR A 110 -8.49 -1.03 -6.75
C THR A 110 -9.23 -2.10 -7.59
N GLY A 111 -8.55 -3.17 -7.98
CA GLY A 111 -9.13 -4.22 -8.81
C GLY A 111 -9.08 -3.88 -10.30
N SER A 112 -9.76 -4.69 -11.09
CA SER A 112 -9.81 -4.50 -12.55
C SER A 112 -10.82 -3.43 -12.98
N LEU A 113 -10.72 -2.95 -14.22
CA LEU A 113 -11.58 -1.95 -14.83
C LEU A 113 -12.94 -2.53 -15.28
N SER A 114 -13.58 -3.38 -14.49
CA SER A 114 -14.76 -4.15 -14.92
C SER A 114 -16.02 -3.97 -14.08
N ARG A 115 -15.93 -3.38 -12.89
CA ARG A 115 -17.05 -3.16 -11.98
C ARG A 115 -17.16 -1.67 -11.64
N SER A 116 -18.38 -1.15 -11.47
CA SER A 116 -18.62 0.27 -11.17
C SER A 116 -17.95 0.71 -9.86
N ASP A 117 -17.96 -0.15 -8.83
CA ASP A 117 -17.28 0.09 -7.55
C ASP A 117 -15.76 0.21 -7.69
N ARG A 118 -15.16 -0.42 -8.71
CA ARG A 118 -13.73 -0.30 -9.05
C ARG A 118 -13.48 0.94 -9.91
N MET A 119 -14.31 1.11 -10.94
CA MET A 119 -14.22 2.24 -11.86
C MET A 119 -14.37 3.59 -11.16
N ALA A 120 -15.16 3.67 -10.08
CA ALA A 120 -15.33 4.89 -9.29
C ALA A 120 -13.99 5.44 -8.77
N LYS A 121 -13.07 4.56 -8.33
CA LYS A 121 -11.74 4.95 -7.86
C LYS A 121 -10.86 5.45 -9.00
N TYR A 122 -10.87 4.76 -10.14
CA TYR A 122 -10.11 5.19 -11.33
C TYR A 122 -10.62 6.53 -11.86
N ASN A 123 -11.94 6.72 -11.94
CA ASN A 123 -12.53 7.99 -12.34
C ASN A 123 -12.17 9.12 -11.37
N GLN A 124 -12.08 8.83 -10.08
CA GLN A 124 -11.64 9.82 -9.09
C GLN A 124 -10.18 10.22 -9.29
N LEU A 125 -9.30 9.27 -9.61
CA LEU A 125 -7.90 9.59 -9.95
C LEU A 125 -7.81 10.52 -11.15
N LEU A 126 -8.63 10.32 -12.18
CA LEU A 126 -8.68 11.20 -13.35
C LEU A 126 -9.15 12.62 -12.98
N ARG A 127 -10.17 12.75 -12.10
CA ARG A 127 -10.62 14.06 -11.62
C ARG A 127 -9.53 14.77 -10.81
N ILE A 128 -8.82 14.03 -9.94
CA ILE A 128 -7.70 14.58 -9.16
C ILE A 128 -6.58 15.04 -10.09
N GLU A 129 -6.25 14.27 -11.13
CA GLU A 129 -5.25 14.67 -12.13
C GLU A 129 -5.67 15.98 -12.84
N GLU A 130 -6.94 16.10 -13.21
CA GLU A 130 -7.49 17.32 -13.83
C GLU A 130 -7.41 18.53 -12.87
N ASP A 131 -7.76 18.33 -11.60
CA ASP A 131 -7.68 19.38 -10.56
C ASP A 131 -6.24 19.82 -10.29
N LEU A 132 -5.30 18.91 -10.31
CA LEU A 132 -3.87 19.19 -10.10
C LEU A 132 -3.22 19.86 -11.32
N GLY A 133 -3.73 19.62 -12.52
CA GLY A 133 -3.20 20.20 -13.75
C GLY A 133 -1.69 19.97 -13.90
N ASP A 134 -0.95 21.05 -14.13
CA ASP A 134 0.49 20.99 -14.40
C ASP A 134 1.35 20.48 -13.22
N VAL A 135 0.81 20.41 -12.01
CA VAL A 135 1.51 19.85 -10.85
C VAL A 135 1.28 18.36 -10.66
N ALA A 136 0.40 17.76 -11.47
CA ALA A 136 0.19 16.32 -11.47
C ALA A 136 1.47 15.60 -11.93
N ALA A 137 1.87 14.59 -11.17
CA ALA A 137 3.04 13.78 -11.49
C ALA A 137 2.75 12.29 -11.34
N TYR A 138 3.10 11.51 -12.34
CA TYR A 138 3.05 10.05 -12.29
C TYR A 138 4.43 9.49 -12.07
N ALA A 139 4.68 8.94 -10.88
CA ALA A 139 6.00 8.47 -10.48
C ALA A 139 6.48 7.24 -11.27
N GLY A 140 5.57 6.48 -11.88
CA GLY A 140 5.92 5.25 -12.59
C GLY A 140 6.74 4.29 -11.72
N ARG A 141 7.89 3.85 -12.21
CA ARG A 141 8.82 3.00 -11.45
C ARG A 141 9.41 3.69 -10.21
N GLY A 142 9.43 5.02 -10.17
CA GLY A 142 9.87 5.78 -9.00
C GLY A 142 9.00 5.57 -7.75
N ALA A 143 7.78 5.01 -7.89
CA ALA A 143 6.95 4.61 -6.76
C ALA A 143 7.58 3.47 -5.93
N PHE A 144 8.52 2.71 -6.52
CA PHE A 144 9.27 1.63 -5.88
C PHE A 144 10.64 2.11 -5.40
N TYR A 145 10.68 3.23 -4.70
CA TYR A 145 11.90 3.95 -4.33
C TYR A 145 12.86 3.15 -3.42
N ASN A 146 12.41 2.05 -2.85
CA ASN A 146 13.18 1.18 -1.96
C ASN A 146 13.78 -0.05 -2.68
N LEU A 147 13.57 -0.21 -3.98
CA LEU A 147 14.18 -1.26 -4.79
C LEU A 147 15.48 -0.77 -5.44
N ARG A 148 16.42 -1.69 -5.68
CA ARG A 148 17.73 -1.44 -6.30
C ARG A 148 17.96 -2.27 -7.55
#